data_eaae209c4e6e1e10dae355a25e795969
#
_entry.id   eaae209c4e6e1e10dae355a25e795969
#
_cell.length_a   1.000
_cell.length_b   1.000
_cell.length_c   1.000
_cell.angle_alpha   90.00
_cell.angle_beta   90.00
_cell.angle_gamma   90.00
#
_symmetry.space_group_name_H-M   'P 1'
#
loop_
_entity.id
_entity.type
_entity.pdbx_description
1 polymer ?
#
loop_
_entity_poly.entity_id
_entity_poly.type
_entity_poly.pdbx_seq_one_letter_code
_entity_poly.pdbx_strand_id
1 'polypeptide(L)'
;MTDTKVHLLDGGTLVIDGFHAFWNRGPAGEVRFPCYSVLIEHADGRYLFDTGYDFDHVMRVLPFEKPIQDPSQTMPGQLAKLGLKTGDINYVINSHYHFDHCGGNKHFQAACTLCHAKELEASGNCQPFEHRSYLRSPLIFRWMTQ
;
A
#
# COMPACT_ATOMS: atom_id res chain seq x y z
N MET A 1 12.92 -13.94 25.39
CA MET A 1 12.47 -14.01 23.98
C MET A 1 11.53 -12.83 23.75
N THR A 2 11.82 -11.95 22.83
CA THR A 2 10.93 -10.85 22.49
C THR A 2 9.75 -11.43 21.72
N ASP A 3 8.55 -11.25 22.28
CA ASP A 3 7.32 -11.76 21.67
C ASP A 3 6.98 -10.86 20.45
N THR A 4 7.22 -11.36 19.24
CA THR A 4 6.90 -10.67 18.00
C THR A 4 5.49 -11.04 17.59
N LYS A 5 4.62 -10.03 17.38
CA LYS A 5 3.26 -10.22 16.88
C LYS A 5 3.17 -9.79 15.43
N VAL A 6 2.45 -10.58 14.65
CA VAL A 6 2.20 -10.29 13.22
C VAL A 6 0.69 -10.26 13.00
N HIS A 7 0.21 -9.16 12.41
CA HIS A 7 -1.19 -8.95 12.09
C HIS A 7 -1.36 -8.78 10.59
N LEU A 8 -2.26 -9.55 9.99
CA LEU A 8 -2.70 -9.33 8.62
C LEU A 8 -3.84 -8.32 8.62
N LEU A 9 -3.68 -7.22 7.91
CA LEU A 9 -4.62 -6.11 7.85
C LEU A 9 -5.35 -6.14 6.50
N ASP A 10 -6.68 -6.16 6.54
CA ASP A 10 -7.52 -6.15 5.34
C ASP A 10 -7.63 -4.73 4.78
N GLY A 11 -7.06 -4.50 3.61
CA GLY A 11 -7.04 -3.20 2.91
C GLY A 11 -8.17 -3.02 1.89
N GLY A 12 -9.12 -3.95 1.80
CA GLY A 12 -10.18 -3.95 0.79
C GLY A 12 -9.83 -4.79 -0.44
N THR A 13 -10.54 -4.55 -1.53
CA THR A 13 -10.45 -5.38 -2.75
C THR A 13 -10.46 -4.49 -3.99
N LEU A 14 -9.66 -4.83 -4.99
CA LEU A 14 -9.76 -4.33 -6.36
C LEU A 14 -10.46 -5.40 -7.22
N VAL A 15 -11.30 -4.95 -8.17
CA VAL A 15 -12.02 -5.85 -9.07
C VAL A 15 -11.65 -5.49 -10.50
N ILE A 16 -10.77 -6.27 -11.08
CA ILE A 16 -10.11 -6.00 -12.36
C ILE A 16 -10.54 -7.05 -13.39
N ASP A 17 -10.65 -6.67 -14.65
CA ASP A 17 -10.82 -7.65 -15.73
C ASP A 17 -9.59 -8.57 -15.80
N GLY A 18 -9.83 -9.89 -15.84
CA GLY A 18 -8.74 -10.86 -15.81
C GLY A 18 -7.80 -10.77 -17.01
N PHE A 19 -8.30 -10.35 -18.20
CA PHE A 19 -7.42 -10.07 -19.33
C PHE A 19 -6.43 -8.95 -19.02
N HIS A 20 -6.91 -7.89 -18.37
CA HIS A 20 -6.06 -6.77 -17.97
C HIS A 20 -5.05 -7.22 -16.89
N ALA A 21 -5.55 -7.85 -15.83
CA ALA A 21 -4.73 -8.28 -14.69
C ALA A 21 -3.61 -9.26 -15.05
N PHE A 22 -3.85 -10.14 -16.02
CA PHE A 22 -2.89 -11.18 -16.43
C PHE A 22 -2.29 -10.94 -17.83
N TRP A 23 -2.17 -9.68 -18.26
CA TRP A 23 -1.50 -9.32 -19.51
C TRP A 23 -2.04 -10.09 -20.73
N ASN A 24 -3.35 -10.10 -20.90
CA ASN A 24 -4.08 -10.80 -21.96
C ASN A 24 -3.94 -12.34 -21.93
N ARG A 25 -3.57 -12.92 -20.81
CA ARG A 25 -3.45 -14.38 -20.61
C ARG A 25 -4.45 -14.94 -19.60
N GLY A 26 -5.19 -14.08 -18.92
CA GLY A 26 -6.15 -14.45 -17.90
C GLY A 26 -7.54 -14.80 -18.44
N PRO A 27 -8.45 -15.21 -17.57
CA PRO A 27 -9.84 -15.42 -17.92
C PRO A 27 -10.50 -14.09 -18.30
N ALA A 28 -11.48 -14.12 -19.19
CA ALA A 28 -12.36 -12.98 -19.41
C ALA A 28 -13.26 -12.78 -18.19
N GLY A 29 -13.55 -11.52 -17.86
CA GLY A 29 -14.43 -11.14 -16.76
C GLY A 29 -13.71 -10.73 -15.50
N GLU A 30 -14.49 -10.42 -14.47
CA GLU A 30 -14.00 -9.82 -13.23
C GLU A 30 -13.23 -10.82 -12.36
N VAL A 31 -12.06 -10.41 -11.91
CA VAL A 31 -11.24 -11.11 -10.91
C VAL A 31 -11.05 -10.20 -9.70
N ARG A 32 -11.17 -10.74 -8.51
CA ARG A 32 -11.03 -10.01 -7.25
C ARG A 32 -9.63 -10.17 -6.70
N PHE A 33 -8.97 -9.05 -6.41
CA PHE A 33 -7.66 -8.97 -5.80
C PHE A 33 -7.79 -8.36 -4.40
N PRO A 34 -7.69 -9.16 -3.34
CA PRO A 34 -7.66 -8.61 -1.98
C PRO A 34 -6.35 -7.85 -1.77
N CYS A 35 -6.46 -6.60 -1.31
CA CYS A 35 -5.33 -5.80 -0.90
C CYS A 35 -5.13 -5.98 0.61
N TYR A 36 -3.92 -6.25 1.03
CA TYR A 36 -3.61 -6.43 2.45
C TYR A 36 -2.27 -5.80 2.80
N SER A 37 -2.11 -5.53 4.07
CA SER A 37 -0.86 -5.04 4.66
C SER A 37 -0.50 -5.90 5.86
N VAL A 38 0.75 -5.86 6.30
CA VAL A 38 1.20 -6.64 7.45
C VAL A 38 1.77 -5.69 8.51
N LEU A 39 1.18 -5.71 9.70
CA LEU A 39 1.76 -5.03 10.85
C LEU A 39 2.58 -6.02 11.66
N ILE A 40 3.83 -5.65 11.96
CA ILE A 40 4.74 -6.39 12.81
C ILE A 40 5.01 -5.54 14.05
N GLU A 41 4.61 -6.05 15.23
CA GLU A 41 4.97 -5.46 16.51
C GLU A 41 6.16 -6.23 17.10
N HIS A 42 7.26 -5.52 17.34
CA HIS A 42 8.49 -6.04 17.93
C HIS A 42 8.98 -5.10 19.05
N ALA A 43 9.89 -5.56 19.90
CA ALA A 43 10.45 -4.74 20.97
C ALA A 43 11.12 -3.46 20.46
N ASP A 44 11.70 -3.49 19.25
CA ASP A 44 12.39 -2.35 18.64
C ASP A 44 11.47 -1.38 17.91
N GLY A 45 10.17 -1.69 17.79
CA GLY A 45 9.21 -0.82 17.14
C GLY A 45 8.12 -1.55 16.36
N ARG A 46 7.25 -0.77 15.72
CA ARG A 46 6.17 -1.23 14.86
C ARG A 46 6.49 -0.96 13.41
N TYR A 47 6.40 -2.01 12.60
CA TYR A 47 6.72 -2.01 11.19
C TYR A 47 5.44 -2.33 10.40
N LEU A 48 5.05 -1.44 9.50
CA LEU A 48 3.92 -1.66 8.60
C LEU A 48 4.45 -1.95 7.21
N PHE A 49 4.21 -3.15 6.72
CA PHE A 49 4.60 -3.58 5.38
C PHE A 49 3.44 -3.36 4.43
N ASP A 50 3.61 -2.45 3.48
CA ASP A 50 2.63 -1.84 2.59
C ASP A 50 1.50 -1.11 3.35
N THR A 51 0.76 -0.29 2.63
CA THR A 51 -0.28 0.57 3.22
C THR A 51 -1.61 0.52 2.46
N GLY A 52 -1.74 -0.41 1.52
CA GLY A 52 -2.92 -0.52 0.68
C GLY A 52 -3.10 0.66 -0.26
N TYR A 53 -4.32 0.81 -0.78
CA TYR A 53 -4.66 1.88 -1.71
C TYR A 53 -5.44 3.02 -1.05
N ASP A 54 -5.43 4.17 -1.71
CA ASP A 54 -6.30 5.31 -1.43
C ASP A 54 -7.54 5.20 -2.31
N PHE A 55 -8.70 4.96 -1.72
CA PHE A 55 -9.97 4.80 -2.43
C PHE A 55 -10.27 5.97 -3.38
N ASP A 56 -10.14 7.21 -2.90
CA ASP A 56 -10.44 8.41 -3.69
C ASP A 56 -9.47 8.58 -4.87
N HIS A 57 -8.20 8.19 -4.67
CA HIS A 57 -7.21 8.19 -5.74
C HIS A 57 -7.59 7.18 -6.83
N VAL A 58 -7.91 5.96 -6.45
CA VAL A 58 -8.29 4.90 -7.40
C VAL A 58 -9.54 5.30 -8.18
N MET A 59 -10.57 5.78 -7.50
CA MET A 59 -11.80 6.23 -8.16
C MET A 59 -11.56 7.36 -9.16
N ARG A 60 -10.59 8.23 -8.91
CA ARG A 60 -10.27 9.36 -9.80
C ARG A 60 -9.37 8.98 -10.96
N VAL A 61 -8.37 8.12 -10.76
CA VAL A 61 -7.28 7.88 -11.72
C VAL A 61 -7.43 6.52 -12.42
N LEU A 62 -7.95 5.54 -11.70
CA LEU A 62 -8.04 4.13 -12.11
C LEU A 62 -9.45 3.55 -11.84
N PRO A 63 -10.55 4.23 -12.22
CA PRO A 63 -11.91 3.79 -11.85
C PRO A 63 -12.27 2.40 -12.40
N PHE A 64 -11.56 1.92 -13.41
CA PHE A 64 -11.72 0.58 -13.97
C PHE A 64 -11.23 -0.53 -13.04
N GLU A 65 -10.43 -0.21 -12.01
CA GLU A 65 -9.99 -1.12 -10.95
C GLU A 65 -11.10 -1.42 -9.91
N LYS A 66 -12.25 -0.73 -10.02
CA LYS A 66 -13.46 -0.92 -9.21
C LYS A 66 -13.15 -1.20 -7.73
N PRO A 67 -12.57 -0.25 -6.99
CA PRO A 67 -12.19 -0.46 -5.60
C PRO A 67 -13.42 -0.71 -4.73
N ILE A 68 -13.30 -1.67 -3.82
CA ILE A 68 -14.29 -1.98 -2.78
C ILE A 68 -13.57 -1.87 -1.44
N GLN A 69 -13.85 -0.81 -0.69
CA GLN A 69 -13.20 -0.56 0.60
C GLN A 69 -14.18 0.11 1.56
N ASP A 70 -14.43 -0.51 2.68
CA ASP A 70 -15.13 0.10 3.80
C ASP A 70 -14.15 1.01 4.57
N PRO A 71 -14.59 2.11 5.23
CA PRO A 71 -13.72 2.95 6.05
C PRO A 71 -12.91 2.19 7.10
N SER A 72 -13.45 1.09 7.63
CA SER A 72 -12.73 0.22 8.55
C SER A 72 -11.61 -0.60 7.91
N GLN A 73 -11.55 -0.67 6.58
CA GLN A 73 -10.50 -1.34 5.80
C GLN A 73 -9.38 -0.39 5.37
N THR A 74 -9.51 0.91 5.60
CA THR A 74 -8.36 1.81 5.47
C THR A 74 -7.29 1.46 6.52
N MET A 75 -6.02 1.75 6.26
CA MET A 75 -4.98 1.44 7.26
C MET A 75 -5.21 2.10 8.61
N PRO A 76 -5.63 3.38 8.70
CA PRO A 76 -6.07 3.96 9.97
C PRO A 76 -7.22 3.18 10.64
N GLY A 77 -8.20 2.71 9.85
CA GLY A 77 -9.32 1.90 10.34
C GLY A 77 -8.87 0.53 10.87
N GLN A 78 -7.95 -0.13 10.18
CA GLN A 78 -7.37 -1.40 10.61
C GLN A 78 -6.56 -1.26 11.89
N LEU A 79 -5.73 -0.22 11.99
CA LEU A 79 -4.96 0.06 13.21
C LEU A 79 -5.88 0.35 14.41
N ALA A 80 -6.97 1.09 14.18
CA ALA A 80 -7.96 1.38 15.23
C ALA A 80 -8.59 0.11 15.82
N LYS A 81 -8.82 -0.94 15.00
CA LYS A 81 -9.31 -2.26 15.50
C LYS A 81 -8.33 -2.92 16.48
N LEU A 82 -7.04 -2.59 16.37
CA LEU A 82 -5.98 -3.06 17.26
C LEU A 82 -5.69 -2.09 18.43
N GLY A 83 -6.46 -1.00 18.54
CA GLY A 83 -6.25 0.05 19.55
C GLY A 83 -5.05 0.95 19.25
N LEU A 84 -4.57 0.95 17.99
CA LEU A 84 -3.42 1.72 17.55
C LEU A 84 -3.83 2.93 16.70
N LYS A 85 -2.93 3.91 16.61
CA LYS A 85 -3.03 5.10 15.76
C LYS A 85 -1.90 5.07 14.71
N THR A 86 -2.05 5.85 13.66
CA THR A 86 -1.00 5.97 12.62
C THR A 86 0.33 6.49 13.17
N GLY A 87 0.28 7.35 14.20
CA GLY A 87 1.48 7.85 14.89
C GLY A 87 2.23 6.81 15.73
N ASP A 88 1.63 5.64 15.98
CA ASP A 88 2.28 4.53 16.73
C ASP A 88 3.17 3.66 15.82
N ILE A 89 3.14 3.91 14.49
CA ILE A 89 3.95 3.18 13.52
C ILE A 89 5.31 3.89 13.38
N ASN A 90 6.38 3.14 13.59
CA ASN A 90 7.74 3.66 13.50
C ASN A 90 8.29 3.59 12.07
N TYR A 91 7.97 2.51 11.35
CA TYR A 91 8.48 2.24 10.01
C TYR A 91 7.35 1.79 9.08
N VAL A 92 7.31 2.37 7.87
CA VAL A 92 6.54 1.87 6.74
C VAL A 92 7.53 1.26 5.75
N ILE A 93 7.32 0.01 5.37
CA ILE A 93 8.15 -0.69 4.39
C ILE A 93 7.29 -0.92 3.15
N ASN A 94 7.61 -0.28 2.04
CA ASN A 94 6.90 -0.53 0.80
C ASN A 94 7.62 -1.61 -0.02
N SER A 95 6.86 -2.64 -0.40
CA SER A 95 7.33 -3.68 -1.32
C SER A 95 7.70 -3.05 -2.66
N HIS A 96 6.83 -2.17 -3.16
CA HIS A 96 7.02 -1.34 -4.33
C HIS A 96 6.06 -0.12 -4.30
N TYR A 97 6.17 0.80 -5.28
CA TYR A 97 5.43 2.06 -5.27
C TYR A 97 4.19 2.09 -6.17
N HIS A 98 3.57 0.96 -6.44
CA HIS A 98 2.24 0.98 -7.03
C HIS A 98 1.19 1.46 -6.02
N PHE A 99 0.14 2.06 -6.55
CA PHE A 99 -0.91 2.74 -5.78
C PHE A 99 -1.59 1.84 -4.73
N ASP A 100 -1.67 0.54 -4.99
CA ASP A 100 -2.31 -0.46 -4.13
C ASP A 100 -1.40 -0.96 -2.99
N HIS A 101 -0.12 -0.57 -2.99
CA HIS A 101 0.87 -0.87 -1.96
C HIS A 101 1.29 0.34 -1.13
N CYS A 102 1.33 1.52 -1.74
CA CYS A 102 1.79 2.74 -1.06
C CYS A 102 0.73 3.85 -0.96
N GLY A 103 -0.52 3.57 -1.36
CA GLY A 103 -1.61 4.56 -1.38
C GLY A 103 -1.94 5.16 -0.02
N GLY A 104 -1.81 4.39 1.03
CA GLY A 104 -2.02 4.84 2.40
C GLY A 104 -0.84 5.55 3.06
N ASN A 105 0.33 5.67 2.42
CA ASN A 105 1.53 6.32 2.99
C ASN A 105 1.26 7.71 3.52
N LYS A 106 0.31 8.44 2.93
CA LYS A 106 -0.11 9.79 3.36
C LYS A 106 -0.53 9.87 4.84
N HIS A 107 -0.95 8.76 5.43
CA HIS A 107 -1.39 8.68 6.82
C HIS A 107 -0.23 8.48 7.81
N PHE A 108 0.98 8.19 7.33
CA PHE A 108 2.14 7.79 8.14
C PHE A 108 3.31 8.76 8.03
N GLN A 109 3.03 10.06 7.98
CA GLN A 109 4.06 11.10 7.77
C GLN A 109 5.13 11.16 8.87
N ALA A 110 4.83 10.65 10.07
CA ALA A 110 5.78 10.57 11.18
C ALA A 110 6.68 9.32 11.13
N ALA A 111 6.28 8.30 10.37
CA ALA A 111 7.04 7.07 10.22
C ALA A 111 8.24 7.25 9.27
N CYS A 112 9.28 6.46 9.49
CA CYS A 112 10.36 6.33 8.52
C CYS A 112 9.91 5.39 7.39
N THR A 113 9.84 5.89 6.15
CA THR A 113 9.46 5.06 5.00
C THR A 113 10.70 4.45 4.36
N LEU A 114 10.68 3.14 4.17
CA LEU A 114 11.73 2.33 3.58
C LEU A 114 11.23 1.68 2.29
N CYS A 115 12.09 1.64 1.27
CA CYS A 115 11.87 0.86 0.06
C CYS A 115 13.21 0.45 -0.56
N HIS A 116 13.15 -0.42 -1.55
CA HIS A 116 14.34 -0.75 -2.32
C HIS A 116 14.74 0.43 -3.24
N ALA A 117 16.04 0.76 -3.32
CA ALA A 117 16.53 1.89 -4.11
C ALA A 117 16.14 1.82 -5.61
N LYS A 118 16.12 0.62 -6.20
CA LYS A 118 15.68 0.41 -7.60
C LYS A 118 14.21 0.73 -7.81
N GLU A 119 13.37 0.55 -6.79
CA GLU A 119 11.96 0.86 -6.87
C GLU A 119 11.73 2.38 -6.94
N LEU A 120 12.53 3.10 -6.18
CA LEU A 120 12.54 4.56 -6.26
C LEU A 120 12.96 5.07 -7.63
N GLU A 121 14.01 4.47 -8.21
CA GLU A 121 14.46 4.78 -9.57
C GLU A 121 13.36 4.45 -10.58
N ALA A 122 12.71 3.27 -10.49
CA ALA A 122 11.63 2.85 -11.35
C ALA A 122 10.43 3.80 -11.26
N SER A 123 10.02 4.22 -10.08
CA SER A 123 8.91 5.16 -9.90
C SER A 123 9.15 6.53 -10.55
N GLY A 124 10.41 6.96 -10.62
CA GLY A 124 10.83 8.18 -11.32
C GLY A 124 10.93 8.04 -12.84
N ASN A 125 11.13 6.82 -13.35
CA ASN A 125 11.39 6.53 -14.75
C ASN A 125 10.57 5.33 -15.28
N CYS A 126 9.32 5.21 -14.82
CA CYS A 126 8.44 4.12 -15.23
C CYS A 126 7.99 4.25 -16.69
N GLN A 127 7.61 3.12 -17.28
CA GLN A 127 7.10 3.08 -18.65
C GLN A 127 5.78 3.87 -18.76
N PRO A 128 5.46 4.44 -19.94
CA PRO A 128 4.26 5.27 -20.13
C PRO A 128 2.94 4.58 -19.68
N PHE A 129 2.82 3.27 -19.86
CA PHE A 129 1.63 2.51 -19.48
C PHE A 129 1.53 2.30 -17.95
N GLU A 130 2.64 2.42 -17.22
CA GLU A 130 2.69 2.28 -15.76
C GLU A 130 2.48 3.60 -15.01
N HIS A 131 2.46 4.75 -15.71
CA HIS A 131 2.39 6.07 -15.09
C HIS A 131 1.21 6.26 -14.13
N ARG A 132 0.10 5.57 -14.36
CA ARG A 132 -1.08 5.63 -13.50
C ARG A 132 -0.97 4.73 -12.28
N SER A 133 -0.15 3.69 -12.37
CA SER A 133 0.07 2.73 -11.28
C SER A 133 1.04 3.27 -10.24
N TYR A 134 2.03 4.08 -10.63
CA TYR A 134 2.96 4.69 -9.69
C TYR A 134 2.40 5.97 -9.07
N LEU A 135 2.43 6.05 -7.74
CA LEU A 135 2.11 7.28 -7.03
C LEU A 135 3.29 8.25 -7.07
N ARG A 136 3.10 9.35 -7.77
CA ARG A 136 4.06 10.46 -7.82
C ARG A 136 3.72 11.48 -6.73
N SER A 137 4.09 11.21 -5.49
CA SER A 137 3.92 12.17 -4.40
C SER A 137 5.27 12.55 -3.79
N PRO A 138 5.57 13.86 -3.65
CA PRO A 138 6.78 14.32 -2.94
C PRO A 138 6.78 13.94 -1.45
N LEU A 139 5.64 13.51 -0.90
CA LEU A 139 5.50 13.08 0.50
C LEU A 139 6.03 11.66 0.76
N ILE A 140 6.45 10.93 -0.29
CA ILE A 140 6.93 9.54 -0.16
C ILE A 140 8.38 9.49 0.34
N PHE A 141 9.14 10.59 0.28
CA PHE A 141 10.60 10.55 0.45
C PHE A 141 11.09 11.34 1.65
N ARG A 142 11.32 10.66 2.74
CA ARG A 142 12.26 11.12 3.76
C ARG A 142 13.44 10.15 3.78
N TRP A 143 14.53 10.53 3.10
CA TRP A 143 15.77 9.77 3.11
C TRP A 143 16.39 9.76 4.50
N MET A 144 16.81 8.58 4.95
CA MET A 144 17.90 8.52 5.91
C MET A 144 19.20 8.49 5.09
N THR A 145 19.84 9.65 4.94
CA THR A 145 21.26 9.72 4.61
C THR A 145 22.03 9.32 5.88
N GLN A 146 22.68 8.17 5.84
CA GLN A 146 23.79 7.91 6.75
C GLN A 146 24.99 8.70 6.30
#